data_d905f30c98b539d1ee44caeeddb976a9
#
_entry.id   d905f30c98b539d1ee44caeeddb976a9
#
_cell.length_a   1.000
_cell.length_b   1.000
_cell.length_c   1.000
_cell.angle_alpha   90.00
_cell.angle_beta   90.00
_cell.angle_gamma   90.00
#
_symmetry.space_group_name_H-M   'P 1'
#
loop_
_entity.id
_entity.type
_entity.pdbx_description
1 polymer ?
#
loop_
_entity_poly.entity_id
_entity_poly.type
_entity_poly.pdbx_seq_one_letter_code
_entity_poly.pdbx_strand_id
1 'polypeptide(L)'
;CDTRQGCKLKRHLYEAKYAQNEYEAVRSESRQGFAISSEELKRVDGIISPLIKQGQSVHQICVNNVDLIMLDEKTIYNYIDAGLLSVCNSDLPRKVRYRIRKKKKPVRVDKKCHVGRTYEDFQAYIASNPDVAVVEMDSVEGRKSGKVFLTIFFQSCNLMLAFIRDANTARSVTDIFNQLYVLLGHEKFTELFPVIITDRGSEFTDPLGIEFNGDGERRTRVFYCDPQRSNQKGGCEVCHEMIRRVLPKKT
;
A
#
# COMPACT_ATOMS: atom_id res chain seq x y z
N CYS A 1 -69.78 -9.73 5.47
CA CYS A 1 -70.66 -8.65 5.97
C CYS A 1 -71.33 -8.05 4.73
N ASP A 2 -72.57 -8.45 4.44
CA ASP A 2 -73.28 -8.05 3.24
C ASP A 2 -73.95 -6.68 3.33
N THR A 3 -73.94 -6.03 4.49
CA THR A 3 -74.57 -4.73 4.70
C THR A 3 -73.52 -3.60 4.72
N ARG A 4 -73.50 -2.82 3.61
CA ARG A 4 -72.65 -1.60 3.47
C ARG A 4 -73.09 -0.47 4.41
N GLN A 5 -74.31 -0.51 4.94
CA GLN A 5 -74.88 0.48 5.86
C GLN A 5 -74.93 -0.10 7.28
N GLY A 6 -74.20 0.46 8.19
CA GLY A 6 -74.21 0.05 9.61
C GLY A 6 -73.01 -0.68 10.14
N CYS A 7 -72.00 -1.02 9.33
CA CYS A 7 -70.78 -1.64 9.79
C CYS A 7 -69.87 -0.63 10.55
N LYS A 8 -69.61 -0.88 11.82
CA LYS A 8 -68.76 -0.04 12.70
C LYS A 8 -67.28 -0.46 12.64
N LEU A 9 -66.92 -1.49 11.85
CA LEU A 9 -65.53 -1.91 11.68
C LEU A 9 -64.78 -0.94 10.76
N LYS A 10 -63.54 -0.67 11.12
CA LYS A 10 -62.64 0.11 10.26
C LYS A 10 -62.43 -0.65 8.94
N ARG A 11 -62.67 0.03 7.84
CA ARG A 11 -62.40 -0.55 6.49
C ARG A 11 -60.93 -0.39 6.18
N HIS A 12 -60.28 -1.49 5.91
CA HIS A 12 -58.96 -1.54 5.35
C HIS A 12 -59.05 -1.78 3.87
N LEU A 13 -58.60 -0.82 3.05
CA LEU A 13 -58.48 -1.01 1.61
C LEU A 13 -57.08 -1.59 1.33
N TYR A 14 -57.03 -2.62 0.49
CA TYR A 14 -55.76 -3.12 0.03
C TYR A 14 -55.18 -2.17 -1.01
N GLU A 15 -54.02 -1.60 -0.71
CA GLU A 15 -53.20 -0.85 -1.65
C GLU A 15 -51.90 -1.60 -1.90
N ALA A 16 -51.69 -2.06 -3.12
CA ALA A 16 -50.54 -2.88 -3.47
C ALA A 16 -49.20 -2.22 -3.12
N LYS A 17 -49.11 -0.89 -3.36
CA LYS A 17 -47.90 -0.12 -3.04
C LYS A 17 -47.63 -0.02 -1.52
N TYR A 18 -48.70 0.17 -0.72
CA TYR A 18 -48.56 0.18 0.72
C TYR A 18 -48.13 -1.18 1.26
N ALA A 19 -48.79 -2.26 0.81
CA ALA A 19 -48.46 -3.62 1.21
C ALA A 19 -47.03 -4.01 0.81
N GLN A 20 -46.56 -3.57 -0.35
CA GLN A 20 -45.18 -3.80 -0.79
C GLN A 20 -44.17 -3.06 0.09
N ASN A 21 -44.43 -1.79 0.38
CA ASN A 21 -43.56 -1.01 1.25
C ASN A 21 -43.49 -1.59 2.66
N GLU A 22 -44.61 -2.04 3.21
CA GLU A 22 -44.68 -2.66 4.53
C GLU A 22 -43.92 -4.00 4.55
N TYR A 23 -44.08 -4.82 3.51
CA TYR A 23 -43.32 -6.04 3.33
C TYR A 23 -41.81 -5.77 3.28
N GLU A 24 -41.38 -4.78 2.48
CA GLU A 24 -39.98 -4.40 2.36
C GLU A 24 -39.43 -3.84 3.67
N ALA A 25 -40.20 -3.05 4.41
CA ALA A 25 -39.84 -2.55 5.75
C ALA A 25 -39.62 -3.70 6.74
N VAL A 26 -40.59 -4.62 6.87
CA VAL A 26 -40.48 -5.79 7.75
C VAL A 26 -39.31 -6.68 7.36
N ARG A 27 -39.11 -6.88 6.05
CA ARG A 27 -37.98 -7.65 5.54
C ARG A 27 -36.63 -7.01 5.85
N SER A 28 -36.56 -5.68 5.79
CA SER A 28 -35.36 -4.90 6.14
C SER A 28 -35.09 -4.95 7.64
N GLU A 29 -36.12 -4.69 8.47
CA GLU A 29 -36.03 -4.70 9.92
C GLU A 29 -35.65 -6.06 10.49
N SER A 30 -36.21 -7.14 9.93
CA SER A 30 -35.88 -8.53 10.34
C SER A 30 -34.42 -8.92 10.08
N ARG A 31 -33.74 -8.19 9.22
CA ARG A 31 -32.32 -8.39 8.88
C ARG A 31 -31.38 -7.35 9.52
N GLN A 32 -31.94 -6.41 10.29
CA GLN A 32 -31.15 -5.43 11.01
C GLN A 32 -30.49 -6.08 12.23
N GLY A 33 -29.26 -5.62 12.51
CA GLY A 33 -28.49 -6.11 13.64
C GLY A 33 -27.36 -7.04 13.23
N PHE A 34 -26.68 -7.56 14.24
CA PHE A 34 -25.52 -8.43 14.08
C PHE A 34 -25.83 -9.78 14.71
N ALA A 35 -25.67 -10.85 13.94
CA ALA A 35 -25.90 -12.23 14.40
C ALA A 35 -24.70 -12.73 15.22
N ILE A 36 -24.38 -12.02 16.31
CA ILE A 36 -23.30 -12.37 17.23
C ILE A 36 -23.74 -12.15 18.67
N SER A 37 -23.41 -13.08 19.58
CA SER A 37 -23.68 -12.91 21.01
C SER A 37 -22.71 -11.89 21.64
N SER A 38 -23.12 -11.28 22.75
CA SER A 38 -22.29 -10.34 23.49
C SER A 38 -20.99 -10.97 24.03
N GLU A 39 -21.02 -12.24 24.37
CA GLU A 39 -19.85 -12.99 24.86
C GLU A 39 -18.86 -13.26 23.73
N GLU A 40 -19.38 -13.71 22.58
CA GLU A 40 -18.59 -13.96 21.39
C GLU A 40 -17.97 -12.68 20.85
N LEU A 41 -18.71 -11.58 20.85
CA LEU A 41 -18.19 -10.28 20.46
C LEU A 41 -17.02 -9.85 21.35
N LYS A 42 -17.12 -10.01 22.67
CA LYS A 42 -16.03 -9.70 23.61
C LYS A 42 -14.80 -10.58 23.35
N ARG A 43 -15.02 -11.88 23.07
CA ARG A 43 -13.93 -12.82 22.74
C ARG A 43 -13.19 -12.36 21.48
N VAL A 44 -13.93 -12.06 20.43
CA VAL A 44 -13.39 -11.59 19.14
C VAL A 44 -12.68 -10.26 19.28
N ASP A 45 -13.26 -9.32 20.03
CA ASP A 45 -12.64 -8.01 20.32
C ASP A 45 -11.31 -8.16 21.06
N GLY A 46 -11.25 -9.07 22.03
CA GLY A 46 -10.02 -9.35 22.78
C GLY A 46 -8.87 -9.89 21.92
N ILE A 47 -9.17 -10.52 20.79
CA ILE A 47 -8.16 -11.01 19.84
C ILE A 47 -7.81 -9.94 18.80
N ILE A 48 -8.82 -9.35 18.17
CA ILE A 48 -8.65 -8.48 17.00
C ILE A 48 -8.08 -7.11 17.38
N SER A 49 -8.63 -6.48 18.41
CA SER A 49 -8.32 -5.10 18.75
C SER A 49 -6.86 -4.86 19.16
N PRO A 50 -6.21 -5.71 19.96
CA PRO A 50 -4.79 -5.57 20.25
C PRO A 50 -3.92 -5.71 19.01
N LEU A 51 -4.24 -6.64 18.11
CA LEU A 51 -3.46 -6.89 16.89
C LEU A 51 -3.59 -5.73 15.88
N ILE A 52 -4.78 -5.14 15.74
CA ILE A 52 -4.97 -3.92 14.93
C ILE A 52 -4.14 -2.77 15.51
N LYS A 53 -4.15 -2.57 16.83
CA LYS A 53 -3.36 -1.52 17.50
C LYS A 53 -1.86 -1.72 17.32
N GLN A 54 -1.39 -2.96 17.16
CA GLN A 54 -0.01 -3.30 16.79
C GLN A 54 0.27 -3.05 15.29
N GLY A 55 -0.73 -2.67 14.50
CA GLY A 55 -0.57 -2.32 13.08
C GLY A 55 -0.80 -3.46 12.10
N GLN A 56 -1.29 -4.63 12.55
CA GLN A 56 -1.64 -5.73 11.66
C GLN A 56 -2.90 -5.39 10.84
N SER A 57 -2.95 -5.88 9.60
CA SER A 57 -4.16 -5.76 8.77
C SER A 57 -5.22 -6.79 9.19
N VAL A 58 -6.50 -6.48 8.96
CA VAL A 58 -7.60 -7.44 9.23
C VAL A 58 -7.36 -8.76 8.48
N HIS A 59 -6.91 -8.71 7.23
CA HIS A 59 -6.55 -9.89 6.45
C HIS A 59 -5.51 -10.76 7.17
N GLN A 60 -4.40 -10.18 7.58
CA GLN A 60 -3.33 -10.90 8.29
C GLN A 60 -3.82 -11.54 9.60
N ILE A 61 -4.67 -10.82 10.34
CA ILE A 61 -5.26 -11.30 11.59
C ILE A 61 -6.16 -12.51 11.31
N CYS A 62 -7.01 -12.45 10.28
CA CYS A 62 -7.89 -13.55 9.89
C CYS A 62 -7.09 -14.80 9.47
N VAL A 63 -6.08 -14.63 8.63
CA VAL A 63 -5.25 -15.74 8.13
C VAL A 63 -4.50 -16.45 9.28
N ASN A 64 -3.93 -15.65 10.20
CA ASN A 64 -3.14 -16.21 11.30
C ASN A 64 -3.98 -16.78 12.45
N ASN A 65 -5.27 -16.46 12.54
CA ASN A 65 -6.16 -16.87 13.64
C ASN A 65 -7.46 -17.48 13.14
N VAL A 66 -7.42 -18.22 12.02
CA VAL A 66 -8.61 -18.82 11.38
C VAL A 66 -9.45 -19.63 12.37
N ASP A 67 -8.80 -20.48 13.15
CA ASP A 67 -9.48 -21.38 14.12
C ASP A 67 -10.09 -20.64 15.31
N LEU A 68 -9.59 -19.43 15.61
CA LEU A 68 -10.03 -18.65 16.76
C LEU A 68 -11.10 -17.62 16.40
N ILE A 69 -11.06 -17.05 15.21
CA ILE A 69 -11.93 -15.92 14.83
C ILE A 69 -13.19 -16.41 14.12
N MET A 70 -13.10 -17.38 13.22
CA MET A 70 -14.21 -17.99 12.45
C MET A 70 -15.16 -16.96 11.79
N LEU A 71 -14.68 -15.75 11.51
CA LEU A 71 -15.42 -14.66 10.89
C LEU A 71 -14.73 -14.22 9.59
N ASP A 72 -15.54 -13.86 8.61
CA ASP A 72 -15.06 -13.27 7.36
C ASP A 72 -14.55 -11.84 7.59
N GLU A 73 -13.53 -11.44 6.84
CA GLU A 73 -12.92 -10.11 6.91
C GLU A 73 -13.94 -8.98 6.77
N LYS A 74 -14.92 -9.15 5.86
CA LYS A 74 -15.98 -8.17 5.65
C LYS A 74 -16.85 -7.98 6.88
N THR A 75 -17.12 -9.05 7.60
CA THR A 75 -17.88 -9.03 8.85
C THR A 75 -17.14 -8.24 9.92
N ILE A 76 -15.82 -8.43 10.04
CA ILE A 76 -14.98 -7.67 10.99
C ILE A 76 -14.98 -6.18 10.64
N TYR A 77 -14.82 -5.81 9.35
CA TYR A 77 -14.94 -4.42 8.93
C TYR A 77 -16.31 -3.81 9.26
N ASN A 78 -17.40 -4.57 9.08
CA ASN A 78 -18.74 -4.12 9.44
C ASN A 78 -18.88 -3.89 10.96
N TYR A 79 -18.26 -4.74 11.79
CA TYR A 79 -18.27 -4.58 13.26
C TYR A 79 -17.47 -3.34 13.68
N ILE A 80 -16.34 -3.06 13.03
CA ILE A 80 -15.56 -1.84 13.28
C ILE A 80 -16.35 -0.60 12.85
N ASP A 81 -17.00 -0.64 11.69
CA ASP A 81 -17.83 0.46 11.17
C ASP A 81 -19.03 0.77 12.08
N ALA A 82 -19.62 -0.27 12.65
CA ALA A 82 -20.73 -0.15 13.59
C ALA A 82 -20.31 0.22 15.03
N GLY A 83 -18.99 0.30 15.30
CA GLY A 83 -18.47 0.62 16.64
C GLY A 83 -18.69 -0.48 17.67
N LEU A 84 -18.80 -1.75 17.23
CA LEU A 84 -18.98 -2.90 18.12
C LEU A 84 -17.67 -3.39 18.75
N LEU A 85 -16.53 -3.10 18.11
CA LEU A 85 -15.20 -3.44 18.62
C LEU A 85 -14.58 -2.23 19.30
N SER A 86 -13.59 -2.44 20.15
CA SER A 86 -12.87 -1.39 20.86
C SER A 86 -11.86 -0.63 19.98
N VAL A 87 -11.71 -1.02 18.71
CA VAL A 87 -10.96 -0.31 17.69
C VAL A 87 -11.91 0.41 16.74
N CYS A 88 -11.45 1.51 16.17
CA CYS A 88 -12.20 2.33 15.23
C CYS A 88 -11.49 2.39 13.86
N ASN A 89 -12.16 3.00 12.89
CA ASN A 89 -11.63 3.11 11.53
C ASN A 89 -10.28 3.84 11.43
N SER A 90 -9.98 4.75 12.37
CA SER A 90 -8.68 5.43 12.43
C SER A 90 -7.52 4.52 12.81
N ASP A 91 -7.78 3.41 13.49
CA ASP A 91 -6.77 2.45 13.90
C ASP A 91 -6.38 1.51 12.75
N LEU A 92 -7.23 1.44 11.73
CA LEU A 92 -6.98 0.59 10.55
C LEU A 92 -5.88 1.15 9.65
N PRO A 93 -4.99 0.28 9.14
CA PRO A 93 -3.82 0.67 8.35
C PRO A 93 -4.09 1.62 7.17
N ARG A 94 -5.22 1.49 6.48
CA ARG A 94 -5.46 2.17 5.20
C ARG A 94 -6.82 2.83 5.07
N LYS A 95 -7.71 2.73 6.06
CA LYS A 95 -9.09 3.15 5.90
C LYS A 95 -9.28 4.67 5.96
N VAL A 96 -8.45 5.37 6.74
CA VAL A 96 -8.50 6.84 6.81
C VAL A 96 -7.39 7.43 5.95
N ARG A 97 -7.75 7.93 4.77
CA ARG A 97 -6.84 8.67 3.89
C ARG A 97 -7.26 10.13 3.81
N TYR A 98 -6.44 11.02 4.35
CA TYR A 98 -6.61 12.45 4.14
C TYR A 98 -6.33 12.81 2.68
N ARG A 99 -7.27 13.50 2.03
CA ARG A 99 -7.08 14.00 0.68
C ARG A 99 -6.03 15.11 0.69
N ILE A 100 -4.81 14.77 0.30
CA ILE A 100 -3.73 15.76 0.19
C ILE A 100 -4.09 16.74 -0.93
N ARG A 101 -4.07 18.07 -0.64
CA ARG A 101 -4.23 19.10 -1.67
C ARG A 101 -3.14 18.94 -2.72
N LYS A 102 -3.51 18.61 -3.95
CA LYS A 102 -2.58 18.53 -5.08
C LYS A 102 -2.07 19.92 -5.41
N LYS A 103 -0.87 20.27 -4.95
CA LYS A 103 -0.12 21.42 -5.53
C LYS A 103 0.38 20.97 -6.90
N LYS A 104 0.10 21.75 -7.97
CA LYS A 104 0.72 21.54 -9.28
C LYS A 104 2.24 21.66 -9.09
N LYS A 105 2.96 20.57 -9.27
CA LYS A 105 4.43 20.58 -9.25
C LYS A 105 4.91 21.00 -10.63
N PRO A 106 5.96 21.85 -10.73
CA PRO A 106 6.55 22.17 -12.02
C PRO A 106 7.08 20.91 -12.69
N VAL A 107 6.87 20.80 -14.00
CA VAL A 107 7.43 19.71 -14.80
C VAL A 107 8.96 19.84 -14.75
N ARG A 108 9.66 18.79 -14.33
CA ARG A 108 11.12 18.77 -14.33
C ARG A 108 11.61 18.48 -15.74
N VAL A 109 12.54 19.30 -16.23
CA VAL A 109 13.21 19.08 -17.51
C VAL A 109 14.18 17.91 -17.37
N ASP A 110 14.24 17.05 -18.38
CA ASP A 110 15.15 15.91 -18.40
C ASP A 110 16.60 16.38 -18.37
N LYS A 111 17.39 15.74 -17.52
CA LYS A 111 18.82 15.94 -17.41
C LYS A 111 19.55 14.97 -18.36
N LYS A 112 20.80 15.30 -18.71
CA LYS A 112 21.65 14.42 -19.56
C LYS A 112 21.78 12.99 -19.04
N CYS A 113 21.72 12.78 -17.71
CA CYS A 113 21.77 11.44 -17.09
C CYS A 113 20.55 10.55 -17.44
N HIS A 114 19.44 11.15 -17.91
CA HIS A 114 18.22 10.42 -18.27
C HIS A 114 18.20 9.96 -19.75
N VAL A 115 19.14 10.42 -20.56
CA VAL A 115 19.21 10.07 -22.00
C VAL A 115 19.51 8.57 -22.13
N GLY A 116 18.69 7.83 -22.87
CA GLY A 116 18.80 6.38 -23.03
C GLY A 116 18.45 5.58 -21.76
N ARG A 117 17.79 6.24 -20.78
CA ARG A 117 17.36 5.63 -19.51
C ARG A 117 15.95 6.05 -19.12
N THR A 118 15.13 6.40 -20.08
CA THR A 118 13.72 6.77 -19.87
C THR A 118 12.88 5.57 -19.51
N TYR A 119 11.63 5.79 -19.11
CA TYR A 119 10.69 4.68 -18.87
C TYR A 119 10.36 3.94 -20.17
N GLU A 120 10.35 4.60 -21.31
CA GLU A 120 10.21 3.96 -22.63
C GLU A 120 11.39 3.05 -22.93
N ASP A 121 12.63 3.48 -22.65
CA ASP A 121 13.83 2.65 -22.79
C ASP A 121 13.77 1.42 -21.86
N PHE A 122 13.24 1.61 -20.64
CA PHE A 122 12.98 0.50 -19.71
C PHE A 122 11.99 -0.50 -20.28
N GLN A 123 10.86 -0.05 -20.80
CA GLN A 123 9.84 -0.92 -21.38
C GLN A 123 10.39 -1.69 -22.59
N ALA A 124 11.16 -1.03 -23.46
CA ALA A 124 11.82 -1.66 -24.59
C ALA A 124 12.83 -2.73 -24.13
N TYR A 125 13.59 -2.44 -23.08
CA TYR A 125 14.54 -3.38 -22.50
C TYR A 125 13.85 -4.62 -21.90
N ILE A 126 12.78 -4.42 -21.12
CA ILE A 126 12.01 -5.52 -20.53
C ILE A 126 11.32 -6.35 -21.61
N ALA A 127 10.78 -5.73 -22.65
CA ALA A 127 10.19 -6.46 -23.78
C ALA A 127 11.20 -7.39 -24.48
N SER A 128 12.47 -7.00 -24.52
CA SER A 128 13.56 -7.80 -25.07
C SER A 128 14.13 -8.84 -24.08
N ASN A 129 13.85 -8.67 -22.78
CA ASN A 129 14.38 -9.51 -21.70
C ASN A 129 13.27 -9.76 -20.65
N PRO A 130 12.25 -10.58 -20.99
CA PRO A 130 11.04 -10.72 -20.17
C PRO A 130 11.28 -11.35 -18.79
N ASP A 131 12.32 -12.18 -18.66
CA ASP A 131 12.64 -12.90 -17.42
C ASP A 131 13.58 -12.13 -16.49
N VAL A 132 13.99 -10.91 -16.87
CA VAL A 132 14.91 -10.12 -16.05
C VAL A 132 14.24 -9.62 -14.79
N ALA A 133 14.87 -9.81 -13.63
CA ALA A 133 14.37 -9.29 -12.37
C ALA A 133 14.46 -7.74 -12.33
N VAL A 134 13.42 -7.10 -11.82
CA VAL A 134 13.37 -5.65 -11.67
C VAL A 134 13.44 -5.28 -10.20
N VAL A 135 14.31 -4.33 -9.90
CA VAL A 135 14.50 -3.77 -8.56
C VAL A 135 14.06 -2.31 -8.58
N GLU A 136 13.19 -1.94 -7.66
CA GLU A 136 12.78 -0.55 -7.47
C GLU A 136 13.67 0.12 -6.43
N MET A 137 14.07 1.36 -6.68
CA MET A 137 14.90 2.13 -5.76
C MET A 137 14.25 3.49 -5.47
N ASP A 138 14.28 3.89 -4.19
CA ASP A 138 13.74 5.18 -3.75
C ASP A 138 14.45 5.69 -2.49
N SER A 139 14.19 6.94 -2.11
CA SER A 139 14.70 7.54 -0.89
C SER A 139 13.58 7.92 0.08
N VAL A 140 13.76 7.64 1.37
CA VAL A 140 12.82 8.04 2.42
C VAL A 140 13.51 9.04 3.35
N GLU A 141 13.15 10.32 3.20
CA GLU A 141 13.62 11.39 4.08
C GLU A 141 12.71 11.57 5.30
N GLY A 142 13.29 11.71 6.48
CA GLY A 142 12.63 12.16 7.70
C GLY A 142 12.57 13.69 7.77
N ARG A 143 13.55 14.29 8.43
CA ARG A 143 13.79 15.74 8.46
C ARG A 143 14.69 16.15 7.30
N LYS A 144 14.49 17.37 6.77
CA LYS A 144 15.43 17.94 5.82
C LYS A 144 16.82 18.05 6.47
N SER A 145 17.85 17.64 5.75
CA SER A 145 19.24 17.57 6.24
C SER A 145 19.50 16.56 7.35
N GLY A 146 18.59 15.64 7.59
CA GLY A 146 18.75 14.49 8.49
C GLY A 146 19.21 13.24 7.75
N LYS A 147 19.28 12.14 8.49
CA LYS A 147 19.53 10.80 7.92
C LYS A 147 18.41 10.41 6.96
N VAL A 148 18.78 9.73 5.89
CA VAL A 148 17.88 9.32 4.80
C VAL A 148 18.03 7.83 4.58
N PHE A 149 16.93 7.11 4.36
CA PHE A 149 17.00 5.74 3.90
C PHE A 149 17.10 5.69 2.37
N LEU A 150 18.01 4.88 1.86
CA LEU A 150 17.91 4.32 0.52
C LEU A 150 17.13 3.01 0.65
N THR A 151 16.00 2.92 -0.02
CA THR A 151 15.18 1.71 -0.06
C THR A 151 15.36 1.01 -1.40
N ILE A 152 15.52 -0.29 -1.34
CA ILE A 152 15.70 -1.17 -2.51
C ILE A 152 14.66 -2.27 -2.38
N PHE A 153 13.73 -2.32 -3.32
CA PHE A 153 12.63 -3.26 -3.32
C PHE A 153 12.76 -4.27 -4.47
N PHE A 154 12.80 -5.53 -4.13
CA PHE A 154 12.86 -6.65 -5.06
C PHE A 154 11.45 -7.11 -5.42
N GLN A 155 11.00 -6.85 -6.65
CA GLN A 155 9.65 -7.22 -7.09
C GLN A 155 9.42 -8.74 -7.08
N SER A 156 10.46 -9.53 -7.36
CA SER A 156 10.38 -10.99 -7.47
C SER A 156 10.00 -11.70 -6.17
N CYS A 157 10.40 -11.15 -5.02
CA CYS A 157 10.16 -11.76 -3.70
C CYS A 157 9.50 -10.83 -2.69
N ASN A 158 9.07 -9.64 -3.10
CA ASN A 158 8.47 -8.61 -2.24
C ASN A 158 9.34 -8.23 -1.02
N LEU A 159 10.66 -8.33 -1.16
CA LEU A 159 11.61 -7.95 -0.12
C LEU A 159 12.03 -6.50 -0.29
N MET A 160 12.04 -5.73 0.80
CA MET A 160 12.62 -4.40 0.84
C MET A 160 13.82 -4.38 1.78
N LEU A 161 14.94 -3.88 1.28
CA LEU A 161 16.11 -3.50 2.07
C LEU A 161 16.12 -1.98 2.27
N ALA A 162 16.59 -1.52 3.43
CA ALA A 162 16.72 -0.10 3.74
C ALA A 162 18.12 0.19 4.30
N PHE A 163 18.84 1.09 3.66
CA PHE A 163 20.20 1.51 4.03
C PHE A 163 20.17 2.95 4.54
N ILE A 164 20.73 3.18 5.73
CA ILE A 164 20.83 4.52 6.31
C ILE A 164 21.97 5.29 5.63
N ARG A 165 21.68 6.51 5.19
CA ARG A 165 22.66 7.47 4.64
C ARG A 165 22.65 8.75 5.47
N ASP A 166 23.80 9.36 5.64
CA ASP A 166 23.93 10.62 6.40
C ASP A 166 23.49 11.85 5.60
N ALA A 167 23.49 11.76 4.27
CA ALA A 167 23.09 12.84 3.38
C ALA A 167 22.35 12.31 2.14
N ASN A 168 21.41 13.09 1.60
CA ASN A 168 20.69 12.76 0.38
C ASN A 168 21.43 13.24 -0.86
N THR A 169 22.55 12.59 -1.19
CA THR A 169 23.43 12.91 -2.32
C THR A 169 23.60 11.72 -3.26
N ALA A 170 23.95 11.99 -4.52
CA ALA A 170 24.23 10.94 -5.49
C ALA A 170 25.42 10.08 -5.05
N ARG A 171 26.45 10.67 -4.48
CA ARG A 171 27.62 9.96 -3.97
C ARG A 171 27.22 8.94 -2.89
N SER A 172 26.37 9.33 -1.94
CA SER A 172 25.95 8.40 -0.87
C SER A 172 25.15 7.20 -1.37
N VAL A 173 24.46 7.34 -2.52
CA VAL A 173 23.81 6.21 -3.20
C VAL A 173 24.88 5.31 -3.84
N THR A 174 25.79 5.89 -4.62
CA THR A 174 26.88 5.16 -5.29
C THR A 174 27.74 4.40 -4.28
N ASP A 175 28.06 5.01 -3.14
CA ASP A 175 28.84 4.38 -2.06
C ASP A 175 28.15 3.09 -1.52
N ILE A 176 26.83 3.11 -1.34
CA ILE A 176 26.08 1.91 -0.93
C ILE A 176 26.18 0.81 -2.01
N PHE A 177 25.99 1.15 -3.28
CA PHE A 177 26.12 0.16 -4.35
C PHE A 177 27.53 -0.39 -4.48
N ASN A 178 28.55 0.41 -4.21
CA ASN A 178 29.95 -0.05 -4.16
C ASN A 178 30.17 -1.01 -2.99
N GLN A 179 29.64 -0.70 -1.80
CA GLN A 179 29.71 -1.59 -0.64
C GLN A 179 29.01 -2.92 -0.90
N LEU A 180 27.79 -2.88 -1.49
CA LEU A 180 27.06 -4.07 -1.87
C LEU A 180 27.81 -4.90 -2.92
N TYR A 181 28.44 -4.24 -3.87
CA TYR A 181 29.23 -4.93 -4.92
C TYR A 181 30.45 -5.63 -4.33
N VAL A 182 31.17 -5.00 -3.41
CA VAL A 182 32.31 -5.62 -2.72
C VAL A 182 31.86 -6.80 -1.85
N LEU A 183 30.71 -6.67 -1.17
CA LEU A 183 30.18 -7.72 -0.29
C LEU A 183 29.69 -8.95 -1.07
N LEU A 184 29.01 -8.74 -2.18
CA LEU A 184 28.36 -9.83 -2.95
C LEU A 184 29.28 -10.44 -4.02
N GLY A 185 30.22 -9.68 -4.52
CA GLY A 185 30.99 -10.02 -5.71
C GLY A 185 30.20 -9.79 -7.00
N HIS A 186 30.89 -9.85 -8.14
CA HIS A 186 30.33 -9.51 -9.45
C HIS A 186 29.11 -10.36 -9.83
N GLU A 187 29.24 -11.68 -9.75
CA GLU A 187 28.20 -12.62 -10.18
C GLU A 187 26.89 -12.44 -9.42
N LYS A 188 26.95 -12.46 -8.08
CA LYS A 188 25.75 -12.29 -7.24
C LYS A 188 25.15 -10.90 -7.35
N PHE A 189 25.99 -9.88 -7.51
CA PHE A 189 25.49 -8.52 -7.66
C PHE A 189 24.69 -8.36 -8.96
N THR A 190 25.22 -8.86 -10.10
CA THR A 190 24.55 -8.79 -11.40
C THR A 190 23.27 -9.64 -11.43
N GLU A 191 23.25 -10.76 -10.72
CA GLU A 191 22.06 -11.59 -10.55
C GLU A 191 20.96 -10.86 -9.75
N LEU A 192 21.31 -10.25 -8.63
CA LEU A 192 20.35 -9.58 -7.74
C LEU A 192 19.91 -8.19 -8.23
N PHE A 193 20.76 -7.48 -8.95
CA PHE A 193 20.52 -6.11 -9.42
C PHE A 193 20.67 -5.98 -10.95
N PRO A 194 20.01 -6.84 -11.75
CA PRO A 194 20.19 -6.75 -13.20
C PRO A 194 19.60 -5.46 -13.79
N VAL A 195 18.47 -5.00 -13.25
CA VAL A 195 17.78 -3.76 -13.65
C VAL A 195 17.23 -3.03 -12.44
N ILE A 196 17.54 -1.74 -12.37
CA ILE A 196 17.07 -0.86 -11.32
C ILE A 196 16.19 0.24 -11.94
N ILE A 197 15.00 0.44 -11.36
CA ILE A 197 14.13 1.57 -11.72
C ILE A 197 14.00 2.53 -10.54
N THR A 198 14.15 3.84 -10.82
CA THR A 198 14.11 4.88 -9.80
C THR A 198 13.35 6.12 -10.28
N ASP A 199 13.11 7.08 -9.39
CA ASP A 199 12.57 8.37 -9.79
C ASP A 199 13.70 9.32 -10.26
N ARG A 200 13.29 10.54 -10.67
CA ARG A 200 14.23 11.59 -11.12
C ARG A 200 14.72 12.47 -9.96
N GLY A 201 14.96 11.87 -8.78
CA GLY A 201 15.52 12.57 -7.63
C GLY A 201 16.93 13.09 -7.89
N SER A 202 17.34 14.13 -7.17
CA SER A 202 18.70 14.68 -7.30
C SER A 202 19.78 13.70 -6.83
N GLU A 203 19.43 12.81 -5.96
CA GLU A 203 20.27 11.72 -5.43
C GLU A 203 20.52 10.60 -6.43
N PHE A 204 19.76 10.53 -7.51
CA PHE A 204 19.91 9.51 -8.55
C PHE A 204 20.49 10.08 -9.85
N THR A 205 21.22 11.18 -9.78
CA THR A 205 21.79 11.86 -10.96
C THR A 205 23.13 11.31 -11.43
N ASP A 206 23.66 10.31 -10.74
CA ASP A 206 24.88 9.58 -11.14
C ASP A 206 24.58 8.09 -11.47
N PRO A 207 23.89 7.83 -12.60
CA PRO A 207 23.62 6.45 -13.01
C PRO A 207 24.87 5.69 -13.38
N LEU A 208 25.91 6.36 -13.89
CA LEU A 208 27.16 5.72 -14.30
C LEU A 208 27.90 5.14 -13.11
N GLY A 209 27.95 5.85 -11.98
CA GLY A 209 28.55 5.35 -10.76
C GLY A 209 27.81 4.15 -10.15
N ILE A 210 26.50 3.99 -10.47
CA ILE A 210 25.73 2.80 -10.06
C ILE A 210 25.92 1.66 -11.08
N GLU A 211 25.88 1.96 -12.39
CA GLU A 211 25.90 0.97 -13.47
C GLU A 211 27.26 0.29 -13.66
N PHE A 212 28.35 1.00 -13.38
CA PHE A 212 29.70 0.50 -13.63
C PHE A 212 30.49 0.31 -12.34
N ASN A 213 31.36 -0.70 -12.32
CA ASN A 213 32.35 -0.89 -11.24
C ASN A 213 33.59 0.00 -11.46
N GLY A 214 34.56 -0.08 -10.54
CA GLY A 214 35.81 0.69 -10.62
C GLY A 214 36.69 0.33 -11.83
N ASP A 215 36.49 -0.85 -12.41
CA ASP A 215 37.23 -1.36 -13.58
C ASP A 215 36.53 -1.01 -14.90
N GLY A 216 35.39 -0.32 -14.85
CA GLY A 216 34.61 0.07 -16.01
C GLY A 216 33.71 -1.03 -16.58
N GLU A 217 33.53 -2.14 -15.88
CA GLU A 217 32.59 -3.19 -16.28
C GLU A 217 31.18 -2.85 -15.80
N ARG A 218 30.20 -3.14 -16.65
CA ARG A 218 28.80 -2.92 -16.32
C ARG A 218 28.28 -3.97 -15.34
N ARG A 219 27.79 -3.55 -14.19
CA ARG A 219 27.24 -4.41 -13.14
C ARG A 219 25.71 -4.34 -13.02
N THR A 220 25.05 -3.32 -13.57
CA THR A 220 23.59 -3.15 -13.55
C THR A 220 23.15 -2.20 -14.65
N ARG A 221 21.82 -2.00 -14.80
CA ARG A 221 21.20 -0.98 -15.64
C ARG A 221 20.25 -0.13 -14.82
N VAL A 222 20.32 1.19 -14.96
CA VAL A 222 19.45 2.13 -14.23
C VAL A 222 18.51 2.81 -15.21
N PHE A 223 17.19 2.78 -14.88
CA PHE A 223 16.16 3.48 -15.63
C PHE A 223 15.37 4.42 -14.71
N TYR A 224 14.73 5.42 -15.30
CA TYR A 224 14.00 6.46 -14.58
C TYR A 224 12.51 6.43 -14.92
N CYS A 225 11.69 6.48 -13.89
CA CYS A 225 10.24 6.69 -14.03
C CYS A 225 9.92 8.03 -14.65
N ASP A 226 8.76 8.13 -15.29
CA ASP A 226 8.24 9.40 -15.76
C ASP A 226 7.92 10.35 -14.61
N PRO A 227 8.03 11.66 -14.84
CA PRO A 227 7.68 12.63 -13.82
C PRO A 227 6.23 12.47 -13.36
N GLN A 228 6.01 12.44 -12.05
CA GLN A 228 4.68 12.35 -11.43
C GLN A 228 3.91 11.03 -11.68
N ARG A 229 4.56 10.00 -12.18
CA ARG A 229 3.99 8.66 -12.38
C ARG A 229 4.45 7.69 -11.29
N SER A 230 3.89 7.84 -10.10
CA SER A 230 4.23 7.03 -8.93
C SER A 230 3.85 5.55 -9.09
N ASN A 231 2.85 5.25 -9.93
CA ASN A 231 2.43 3.88 -10.23
C ASN A 231 3.50 3.03 -10.93
N GLN A 232 4.54 3.64 -11.49
CA GLN A 232 5.65 2.94 -12.16
C GLN A 232 6.63 2.27 -11.18
N LYS A 233 6.56 2.57 -9.87
CA LYS A 233 7.28 1.90 -8.78
C LYS A 233 6.39 1.71 -7.56
N GLY A 234 5.33 0.93 -7.76
CA GLY A 234 4.28 0.71 -6.77
C GLY A 234 4.75 -0.07 -5.55
N GLY A 235 5.74 -0.96 -5.69
CA GLY A 235 6.28 -1.76 -4.59
C GLY A 235 6.96 -0.91 -3.52
N CYS A 236 7.87 -0.02 -3.93
CA CYS A 236 8.48 0.95 -3.03
C CYS A 236 7.45 1.82 -2.29
N GLU A 237 6.42 2.31 -3.00
CA GLU A 237 5.41 3.18 -2.39
C GLU A 237 4.62 2.47 -1.28
N VAL A 238 4.20 1.22 -1.53
CA VAL A 238 3.49 0.40 -0.53
C VAL A 238 4.36 0.17 0.71
N CYS A 239 5.63 -0.18 0.52
CA CYS A 239 6.55 -0.39 1.64
C CYS A 239 6.86 0.92 2.39
N HIS A 240 6.94 2.06 1.68
CA HIS A 240 7.11 3.37 2.32
C HIS A 240 5.92 3.77 3.19
N GLU A 241 4.69 3.37 2.84
CA GLU A 241 3.55 3.54 3.74
C GLU A 241 3.77 2.81 5.07
N MET A 242 4.36 1.61 5.05
CA MET A 242 4.69 0.83 6.26
C MET A 242 5.80 1.50 7.07
N ILE A 243 6.89 1.92 6.40
CA ILE A 243 7.98 2.65 7.05
C ILE A 243 7.45 3.92 7.74
N ARG A 244 6.54 4.66 7.08
CA ARG A 244 5.97 5.90 7.61
C ARG A 244 5.03 5.72 8.80
N ARG A 245 4.58 4.51 9.09
CA ARG A 245 3.82 4.19 10.30
C ARG A 245 4.73 4.09 11.52
N VAL A 246 5.94 3.56 11.33
CA VAL A 246 6.94 3.43 12.38
C VAL A 246 7.75 4.72 12.52
N LEU A 247 8.08 5.34 11.39
CA LEU A 247 8.88 6.57 11.30
C LEU A 247 8.08 7.66 10.57
N PRO A 248 7.24 8.43 11.27
CA PRO A 248 6.46 9.52 10.67
C PRO A 248 7.33 10.58 10.02
N LYS A 249 6.75 11.37 9.11
CA LYS A 249 7.46 12.53 8.53
C LYS A 249 7.80 13.52 9.63
N LYS A 250 9.01 14.05 9.60
CA LYS A 250 9.58 15.01 10.56
C LYS A 250 10.09 14.38 11.88
N THR A 251 10.22 13.06 11.92
CA THR A 251 10.98 12.41 12.99
C THR A 251 12.47 12.58 12.79
#